data_88f92bdbeed3fd01e738ab0da14d8738
#
_entry.id   88f92bdbeed3fd01e738ab0da14d8738
#
_cell.length_a   1.000
_cell.length_b   1.000
_cell.length_c   1.000
_cell.angle_alpha   90.00
_cell.angle_beta   90.00
_cell.angle_gamma   90.00
#
_symmetry.space_group_name_H-M   'P 1'
#
loop_
_entity.id
_entity.type
_entity.pdbx_description
1 polymer ?
#
loop_
_entity_poly.entity_id
_entity_poly.type
_entity_poly.pdbx_seq_one_letter_code
_entity_poly.pdbx_strand_id
1 'polypeptide(L)'
;MQFKDQISFVGQHIKKNKMRVFMTVLAATMGTAFLIVLASVGFGLHETIRGEVLSNRLVTQIEVFSSEMDEEKVVELKKRDHVKAVVFRQNLGAEQQSSIGDFIGNSQLVVTDFTEEKKANFELQEGRLPEKVNEVVVGSNFVDSLMNQQDENEDGEFTTYDGKLIGEQFNYQIGDDEGEMIEDKMMLTIVGIGKKPAKDWEQDQKIYADASIIPDLEKIYYAHVDKPVDDNTDAQQLFYGNVNVYADKLENVKAISTALKDDGYSVYSISEELDQLDVFFLALKAGLVFVGTIAILIASIGIFNTMTMAVTERTREIGVMKAIGADPKLIQRLFLMESAWIGIVGTVLAVVISYGVSIVSNYVLPIIVTAALGEEDFGDMTVTFSVIPWQLVVIASTISIGVAMISGWRPARKATKIDVINALRQEL
;
A
#
# COMPACT_ATOMS: atom_id res chain seq x y z
N MET A 1 -41.74 10.11 35.09
CA MET A 1 -40.28 10.37 35.32
C MET A 1 -39.71 11.08 34.11
N GLN A 2 -39.14 12.30 34.28
CA GLN A 2 -38.47 13.00 33.20
C GLN A 2 -37.14 12.31 32.84
N PHE A 3 -36.63 12.49 31.63
CA PHE A 3 -35.38 11.84 31.17
C PHE A 3 -34.20 12.15 32.08
N LYS A 4 -34.10 13.35 32.61
CA LYS A 4 -33.08 13.79 33.58
C LYS A 4 -33.12 12.98 34.87
N ASP A 5 -34.32 12.64 35.37
CA ASP A 5 -34.52 11.83 36.60
C ASP A 5 -34.06 10.38 36.34
N GLN A 6 -34.29 9.86 35.12
CA GLN A 6 -33.84 8.51 34.74
C GLN A 6 -32.30 8.40 34.74
N ILE A 7 -31.62 9.41 34.18
CA ILE A 7 -30.15 9.45 34.20
C ILE A 7 -29.60 9.54 35.64
N SER A 8 -30.24 10.40 36.47
CA SER A 8 -29.85 10.55 37.89
C SER A 8 -30.02 9.23 38.65
N PHE A 9 -31.14 8.55 38.43
CA PHE A 9 -31.45 7.25 39.02
C PHE A 9 -30.38 6.18 38.63
N VAL A 10 -30.10 6.05 37.35
CA VAL A 10 -29.05 5.14 36.86
C VAL A 10 -27.67 5.49 37.47
N GLY A 11 -27.32 6.77 37.54
CA GLY A 11 -26.06 7.23 38.11
C GLY A 11 -25.91 6.88 39.60
N GLN A 12 -27.00 6.96 40.39
CA GLN A 12 -26.98 6.57 41.81
C GLN A 12 -26.73 5.06 41.98
N HIS A 13 -27.31 4.22 41.14
CA HIS A 13 -27.14 2.77 41.16
C HIS A 13 -25.75 2.33 40.80
N ILE A 14 -25.15 2.99 39.79
CA ILE A 14 -23.75 2.78 39.38
C ILE A 14 -22.81 3.05 40.55
N LYS A 15 -23.04 4.16 41.28
CA LYS A 15 -22.24 4.53 42.47
C LYS A 15 -22.38 3.55 43.65
N LYS A 16 -23.53 2.88 43.80
CA LYS A 16 -23.77 1.91 44.88
C LYS A 16 -23.00 0.60 44.65
N ASN A 17 -22.81 0.15 43.42
CA ASN A 17 -22.17 -1.12 43.07
C ASN A 17 -20.88 -0.95 42.24
N LYS A 18 -19.98 -0.09 42.67
CA LYS A 18 -18.77 0.36 41.90
C LYS A 18 -17.92 -0.80 41.38
N MET A 19 -17.63 -1.81 42.21
CA MET A 19 -16.70 -2.89 41.83
C MET A 19 -17.29 -3.75 40.69
N ARG A 20 -18.58 -4.06 40.76
CA ARG A 20 -19.24 -4.86 39.71
C ARG A 20 -19.32 -4.10 38.40
N VAL A 21 -19.75 -2.84 38.47
CA VAL A 21 -19.83 -1.97 37.28
C VAL A 21 -18.44 -1.81 36.68
N PHE A 22 -17.41 -1.60 37.51
CA PHE A 22 -16.03 -1.52 37.04
C PHE A 22 -15.59 -2.79 36.29
N MET A 23 -15.84 -3.97 36.84
CA MET A 23 -15.46 -5.24 36.19
C MET A 23 -16.21 -5.44 34.87
N THR A 24 -17.49 -5.00 34.79
CA THR A 24 -18.27 -5.12 33.58
C THR A 24 -17.84 -4.10 32.51
N VAL A 25 -17.53 -2.87 32.93
CA VAL A 25 -16.96 -1.84 32.04
C VAL A 25 -15.59 -2.31 31.55
N LEU A 26 -14.76 -2.89 32.41
CA LEU A 26 -13.44 -3.42 32.04
C LEU A 26 -13.58 -4.52 30.97
N ALA A 27 -14.52 -5.46 31.14
CA ALA A 27 -14.77 -6.50 30.15
C ALA A 27 -15.21 -5.92 28.79
N ALA A 28 -16.14 -4.95 28.80
CA ALA A 28 -16.57 -4.25 27.58
C ALA A 28 -15.42 -3.48 26.94
N THR A 29 -14.61 -2.82 27.75
CA THR A 29 -13.40 -2.09 27.29
C THR A 29 -12.43 -3.02 26.60
N MET A 30 -12.08 -4.16 27.24
CA MET A 30 -11.14 -5.13 26.67
C MET A 30 -11.63 -5.71 25.34
N GLY A 31 -12.90 -6.10 25.25
CA GLY A 31 -13.47 -6.63 24.02
C GLY A 31 -13.45 -5.60 22.87
N THR A 32 -13.84 -4.36 23.18
CA THR A 32 -13.86 -3.29 22.18
C THR A 32 -12.45 -2.83 21.78
N ALA A 33 -11.55 -2.71 22.78
CA ALA A 33 -10.14 -2.36 22.49
C ALA A 33 -9.46 -3.42 21.63
N PHE A 34 -9.71 -4.70 21.91
CA PHE A 34 -9.17 -5.80 21.11
C PHE A 34 -9.65 -5.71 19.64
N LEU A 35 -10.95 -5.42 19.42
CA LEU A 35 -11.47 -5.22 18.07
C LEU A 35 -10.75 -4.06 17.36
N ILE A 36 -10.65 -2.90 18.01
CA ILE A 36 -10.04 -1.71 17.40
C ILE A 36 -8.56 -1.95 17.11
N VAL A 37 -7.80 -2.47 18.08
CA VAL A 37 -6.37 -2.74 17.91
C VAL A 37 -6.12 -3.77 16.83
N LEU A 38 -6.86 -4.89 16.85
CA LEU A 38 -6.67 -5.94 15.84
C LEU A 38 -6.98 -5.42 14.43
N ALA A 39 -8.11 -4.73 14.26
CA ALA A 39 -8.47 -4.16 12.96
C ALA A 39 -7.51 -3.05 12.52
N SER A 40 -6.98 -2.24 13.44
CA SER A 40 -6.04 -1.15 13.12
C SER A 40 -4.75 -1.63 12.48
N VAL A 41 -4.31 -2.86 12.79
CA VAL A 41 -3.16 -3.50 12.13
C VAL A 41 -3.45 -3.73 10.64
N GLY A 42 -4.65 -4.23 10.30
CA GLY A 42 -5.05 -4.41 8.91
C GLY A 42 -5.13 -3.08 8.13
N PHE A 43 -5.50 -1.98 8.79
CA PHE A 43 -5.46 -0.66 8.17
C PHE A 43 -4.03 -0.12 8.05
N GLY A 44 -3.17 -0.34 9.04
CA GLY A 44 -1.78 0.10 9.01
C GLY A 44 -0.97 -0.57 7.90
N LEU A 45 -1.05 -1.90 7.81
CA LEU A 45 -0.39 -2.67 6.76
C LEU A 45 -0.88 -2.27 5.36
N HIS A 46 -2.19 -2.08 5.20
CA HIS A 46 -2.74 -1.61 3.94
C HIS A 46 -2.19 -0.24 3.52
N GLU A 47 -2.15 0.72 4.45
CA GLU A 47 -1.63 2.07 4.20
C GLU A 47 -0.14 2.03 3.83
N THR A 48 0.66 1.23 4.54
CA THR A 48 2.09 1.07 4.27
C THR A 48 2.32 0.50 2.87
N ILE A 49 1.68 -0.63 2.52
CA ILE A 49 1.89 -1.28 1.23
C ILE A 49 1.34 -0.42 0.09
N ARG A 50 0.17 0.20 0.28
CA ARG A 50 -0.39 1.14 -0.69
C ARG A 50 0.52 2.36 -0.90
N GLY A 51 1.05 2.92 0.18
CA GLY A 51 2.00 4.04 0.12
C GLY A 51 3.26 3.68 -0.63
N GLU A 52 3.80 2.48 -0.39
CA GLU A 52 4.96 1.94 -1.08
C GLU A 52 4.71 1.80 -2.60
N VAL A 53 3.57 1.22 -2.98
CA VAL A 53 3.19 1.08 -4.40
C VAL A 53 2.99 2.45 -5.06
N LEU A 54 2.36 3.42 -4.37
CA LEU A 54 2.12 4.77 -4.89
C LEU A 54 3.37 5.65 -4.93
N SER A 55 4.39 5.37 -4.13
CA SER A 55 5.67 6.11 -4.18
C SER A 55 6.45 5.82 -5.47
N ASN A 56 6.11 4.75 -6.17
CA ASN A 56 6.66 4.43 -7.45
C ASN A 56 6.24 5.49 -8.49
N ARG A 57 7.22 6.07 -9.22
CA ARG A 57 7.02 7.17 -10.21
C ARG A 57 6.06 6.83 -11.34
N LEU A 58 5.74 5.57 -11.52
CA LEU A 58 5.07 5.02 -12.68
C LEU A 58 3.58 4.75 -12.47
N VAL A 59 2.95 5.41 -11.49
CA VAL A 59 1.52 5.18 -11.15
C VAL A 59 0.54 5.44 -12.31
N THR A 60 0.93 6.26 -13.29
CA THR A 60 0.12 6.51 -14.51
C THR A 60 0.57 5.70 -15.71
N GLN A 61 1.61 4.87 -15.58
CA GLN A 61 2.15 4.02 -16.63
C GLN A 61 1.32 2.75 -16.77
N ILE A 62 1.11 2.34 -18.01
CA ILE A 62 0.55 1.07 -18.43
C ILE A 62 1.56 0.44 -19.38
N GLU A 63 2.14 -0.67 -18.97
CA GLU A 63 3.03 -1.45 -19.84
C GLU A 63 2.19 -2.30 -20.78
N VAL A 64 2.49 -2.22 -22.07
CA VAL A 64 1.79 -2.98 -23.11
C VAL A 64 2.75 -4.02 -23.68
N PHE A 65 2.40 -5.28 -23.49
CA PHE A 65 3.14 -6.42 -24.01
C PHE A 65 2.49 -6.89 -25.30
N SER A 66 3.20 -6.74 -26.40
CA SER A 66 2.78 -7.26 -27.70
C SER A 66 4.00 -7.62 -28.52
N SER A 67 4.00 -8.80 -29.13
CA SER A 67 5.03 -9.24 -30.06
C SER A 67 4.97 -8.53 -31.44
N GLU A 68 3.88 -7.83 -31.71
CA GLU A 68 3.60 -7.19 -33.01
C GLU A 68 3.39 -5.67 -32.88
N MET A 69 4.19 -5.01 -32.05
CA MET A 69 4.06 -3.56 -31.89
C MET A 69 4.86 -2.84 -32.98
N ASP A 70 4.16 -2.12 -33.83
CA ASP A 70 4.72 -1.29 -34.88
C ASP A 70 4.42 0.21 -34.67
N GLU A 71 5.03 1.07 -35.48
CA GLU A 71 4.84 2.52 -35.39
C GLU A 71 3.37 2.94 -35.67
N GLU A 72 2.63 2.20 -36.49
CA GLU A 72 1.23 2.53 -36.79
C GLU A 72 0.36 2.32 -35.56
N LYS A 73 0.55 1.21 -34.85
CA LYS A 73 -0.14 0.90 -33.58
C LYS A 73 0.23 1.92 -32.49
N VAL A 74 1.49 2.33 -32.39
CA VAL A 74 1.91 3.39 -31.46
C VAL A 74 1.18 4.70 -31.74
N VAL A 75 1.04 5.09 -33.03
CA VAL A 75 0.29 6.30 -33.43
C VAL A 75 -1.18 6.18 -33.09
N GLU A 76 -1.78 4.98 -33.21
CA GLU A 76 -3.17 4.74 -32.81
C GLU A 76 -3.35 4.89 -31.28
N LEU A 77 -2.45 4.32 -30.50
CA LEU A 77 -2.47 4.44 -29.05
C LEU A 77 -2.37 5.91 -28.58
N LYS A 78 -1.54 6.72 -29.26
CA LYS A 78 -1.40 8.17 -28.99
C LYS A 78 -2.70 8.97 -29.18
N LYS A 79 -3.64 8.49 -30.00
CA LYS A 79 -4.90 9.18 -30.30
C LYS A 79 -6.02 8.86 -29.32
N ARG A 80 -5.82 7.94 -28.38
CA ARG A 80 -6.85 7.53 -27.42
C ARG A 80 -7.12 8.62 -26.40
N ASP A 81 -8.36 8.69 -25.95
CA ASP A 81 -8.77 9.61 -24.91
C ASP A 81 -7.99 9.33 -23.61
N HIS A 82 -7.61 10.40 -22.92
CA HIS A 82 -6.86 10.37 -21.65
C HIS A 82 -5.43 9.79 -21.73
N VAL A 83 -4.91 9.49 -22.93
CA VAL A 83 -3.51 9.14 -23.13
C VAL A 83 -2.68 10.41 -23.26
N LYS A 84 -1.74 10.61 -22.35
CA LYS A 84 -0.83 11.76 -22.29
C LYS A 84 0.40 11.58 -23.18
N ALA A 85 0.97 10.37 -23.16
CA ALA A 85 2.14 9.99 -23.94
C ALA A 85 2.12 8.49 -24.21
N VAL A 86 2.75 8.09 -25.31
CA VAL A 86 3.07 6.69 -25.60
C VAL A 86 4.56 6.64 -25.90
N VAL A 87 5.30 5.99 -25.03
CA VAL A 87 6.75 5.84 -25.13
C VAL A 87 7.08 4.44 -25.60
N PHE A 88 7.72 4.37 -26.75
CA PHE A 88 8.26 3.11 -27.26
C PHE A 88 9.75 3.06 -26.94
N ARG A 89 10.14 2.20 -26.00
CA ARG A 89 11.53 1.95 -25.65
C ARG A 89 11.99 0.68 -26.31
N GLN A 90 13.08 0.78 -27.05
CA GLN A 90 13.70 -0.36 -27.72
C GLN A 90 15.03 -0.66 -27.04
N ASN A 91 15.17 -1.87 -26.56
CA ASN A 91 16.41 -2.38 -25.97
C ASN A 91 17.23 -3.09 -27.05
N LEU A 92 18.52 -2.86 -27.06
CA LEU A 92 19.43 -3.57 -27.94
C LEU A 92 19.62 -5.01 -27.41
N GLY A 93 19.42 -6.00 -28.27
CA GLY A 93 19.50 -7.43 -27.93
C GLY A 93 20.91 -8.02 -28.00
N ALA A 94 21.86 -7.30 -28.58
CA ALA A 94 23.27 -7.74 -28.66
C ALA A 94 24.00 -7.46 -27.34
N GLU A 95 25.13 -8.13 -27.12
CA GLU A 95 26.07 -7.79 -26.05
C GLU A 95 26.54 -6.34 -26.21
N GLN A 96 26.84 -5.66 -25.10
CA GLN A 96 27.13 -4.24 -25.10
C GLN A 96 28.30 -3.93 -24.18
N GLN A 97 29.20 -3.07 -24.64
CA GLN A 97 30.33 -2.61 -23.84
C GLN A 97 30.53 -1.11 -24.01
N SER A 98 30.63 -0.41 -22.89
CA SER A 98 31.01 1.01 -22.83
C SER A 98 32.41 1.15 -22.21
N SER A 99 33.23 2.09 -22.70
CA SER A 99 34.57 2.31 -22.12
C SER A 99 34.96 3.79 -22.08
N ILE A 100 35.50 4.21 -20.93
CA ILE A 100 36.10 5.53 -20.71
C ILE A 100 37.53 5.30 -20.24
N GLY A 101 38.55 5.52 -21.12
CA GLY A 101 39.94 5.17 -20.82
C GLY A 101 40.07 3.70 -20.49
N ASP A 102 40.56 3.39 -19.28
CA ASP A 102 40.77 2.02 -18.80
C ASP A 102 39.54 1.44 -18.06
N PHE A 103 38.44 2.23 -17.90
CA PHE A 103 37.22 1.80 -17.26
C PHE A 103 36.26 1.18 -18.29
N ILE A 104 35.77 -0.01 -17.99
CA ILE A 104 34.88 -0.79 -18.85
C ILE A 104 33.56 -1.07 -18.10
N GLY A 105 32.44 -0.95 -18.80
CA GLY A 105 31.09 -1.25 -18.27
C GLY A 105 30.21 -1.91 -19.33
N ASN A 106 29.16 -2.60 -18.86
CA ASN A 106 28.21 -3.33 -19.71
C ASN A 106 26.80 -2.72 -19.58
N SER A 107 26.71 -1.40 -19.71
CA SER A 107 25.43 -0.68 -19.59
C SER A 107 24.54 -0.90 -20.80
N GLN A 108 23.28 -1.22 -20.57
CA GLN A 108 22.29 -1.46 -21.61
C GLN A 108 21.87 -0.18 -22.31
N LEU A 109 21.92 -0.17 -23.65
CA LEU A 109 21.38 0.92 -24.46
C LEU A 109 19.88 0.75 -24.63
N VAL A 110 19.15 1.81 -24.32
CA VAL A 110 17.71 1.95 -24.52
C VAL A 110 17.47 3.09 -25.51
N VAL A 111 16.91 2.75 -26.62
CA VAL A 111 16.53 3.73 -27.67
C VAL A 111 15.11 4.19 -27.42
N THR A 112 14.86 5.51 -27.45
CA THR A 112 13.55 6.09 -27.14
C THR A 112 13.33 7.41 -27.89
N ASP A 113 12.06 7.86 -27.95
CA ASP A 113 11.69 9.20 -28.42
C ASP A 113 11.65 10.16 -27.22
N PHE A 114 12.66 11.02 -27.09
CA PHE A 114 12.73 12.00 -26.02
C PHE A 114 11.60 13.04 -26.03
N THR A 115 10.89 13.22 -27.14
CA THR A 115 9.71 14.08 -27.19
C THR A 115 8.55 13.46 -26.38
N GLU A 116 8.34 12.17 -26.51
CA GLU A 116 7.34 11.43 -25.75
C GLU A 116 7.79 11.19 -24.29
N GLU A 117 9.07 10.90 -24.08
CA GLU A 117 9.65 10.77 -22.73
C GLU A 117 9.45 12.05 -21.90
N LYS A 118 9.63 13.22 -22.50
CA LYS A 118 9.37 14.50 -21.85
C LYS A 118 7.90 14.67 -21.46
N LYS A 119 6.96 14.24 -22.30
CA LYS A 119 5.53 14.20 -21.98
C LYS A 119 5.24 13.21 -20.86
N ALA A 120 5.95 12.08 -20.82
CA ALA A 120 5.88 11.06 -19.77
C ALA A 120 6.52 11.46 -18.44
N ASN A 121 7.03 12.70 -18.32
CA ASN A 121 7.74 13.24 -17.16
C ASN A 121 9.12 12.59 -16.91
N PHE A 122 9.84 12.23 -17.99
CA PHE A 122 11.24 11.87 -17.88
C PHE A 122 12.04 13.09 -17.37
N GLU A 123 12.65 12.95 -16.20
CA GLU A 123 13.38 14.03 -15.53
C GLU A 123 14.88 13.76 -15.52
N LEU A 124 15.67 14.84 -15.68
CA LEU A 124 17.11 14.79 -15.55
C LEU A 124 17.53 15.30 -14.16
N GLN A 125 18.60 14.72 -13.63
CA GLN A 125 19.30 15.24 -12.48
C GLN A 125 20.23 16.39 -12.87
N GLU A 126 20.93 16.26 -14.03
CA GLU A 126 21.88 17.23 -14.54
C GLU A 126 21.92 17.18 -16.08
N GLY A 127 22.28 18.29 -16.72
CA GLY A 127 22.48 18.35 -18.18
C GLY A 127 21.22 18.67 -18.96
N ARG A 128 21.15 18.15 -20.19
CA ARG A 128 20.05 18.34 -21.15
C ARG A 128 19.70 17.05 -21.90
N LEU A 129 18.59 17.04 -22.59
CA LEU A 129 18.23 15.94 -23.51
C LEU A 129 19.11 15.99 -24.79
N PRO A 130 19.32 14.83 -25.47
CA PRO A 130 20.04 14.73 -26.71
C PRO A 130 19.43 15.60 -27.82
N GLU A 131 20.29 16.23 -28.62
CA GLU A 131 19.93 16.98 -29.82
C GLU A 131 20.60 16.42 -31.09
N LYS A 132 21.61 15.54 -30.89
CA LYS A 132 22.38 14.93 -31.98
C LYS A 132 22.40 13.41 -31.79
N VAL A 133 22.59 12.68 -32.88
CA VAL A 133 22.58 11.20 -32.91
C VAL A 133 23.56 10.58 -31.92
N ASN A 134 24.73 11.17 -31.76
CA ASN A 134 25.78 10.67 -30.86
C ASN A 134 25.70 11.21 -29.42
N GLU A 135 24.65 11.96 -29.07
CA GLU A 135 24.42 12.44 -27.72
C GLU A 135 23.50 11.47 -26.96
N VAL A 136 23.82 11.21 -25.71
CA VAL A 136 23.07 10.28 -24.88
C VAL A 136 22.83 10.83 -23.47
N VAL A 137 21.78 10.34 -22.83
CA VAL A 137 21.54 10.49 -21.40
C VAL A 137 21.94 9.18 -20.73
N VAL A 138 22.62 9.25 -19.60
CA VAL A 138 22.95 8.06 -18.81
C VAL A 138 22.13 8.02 -17.53
N GLY A 139 21.85 6.83 -17.03
CA GLY A 139 21.19 6.64 -15.74
C GLY A 139 22.05 7.17 -14.59
N SER A 140 21.42 7.43 -13.46
CA SER A 140 22.11 8.01 -12.28
C SER A 140 23.23 7.15 -11.72
N ASN A 141 23.17 5.86 -11.96
CA ASN A 141 24.15 4.86 -11.49
C ASN A 141 25.06 4.36 -12.61
N PHE A 142 25.16 5.06 -13.73
CA PHE A 142 26.00 4.66 -14.86
C PHE A 142 27.48 4.49 -14.47
N VAL A 143 28.01 5.36 -13.60
CA VAL A 143 29.37 5.28 -13.08
C VAL A 143 29.66 3.96 -12.37
N ASP A 144 28.66 3.42 -11.65
CA ASP A 144 28.81 2.18 -10.87
C ASP A 144 29.02 0.96 -11.78
N SER A 145 28.67 1.07 -13.07
CA SER A 145 28.93 0.03 -14.07
C SER A 145 30.34 0.08 -14.64
N LEU A 146 31.03 1.23 -14.56
CA LEU A 146 32.33 1.47 -15.15
C LEU A 146 33.44 1.11 -14.17
N MET A 147 34.11 -0.01 -14.39
CA MET A 147 35.16 -0.56 -13.51
C MET A 147 36.48 -0.70 -14.23
N ASN A 148 37.57 -0.39 -13.55
CA ASN A 148 38.93 -0.72 -14.01
C ASN A 148 39.35 -2.09 -13.49
N GLN A 149 39.31 -3.08 -14.35
CA GLN A 149 39.68 -4.47 -14.00
C GLN A 149 41.16 -4.70 -13.70
N GLN A 150 42.03 -3.69 -13.95
CA GLN A 150 43.45 -3.77 -13.67
C GLN A 150 43.82 -3.12 -12.33
N ASP A 151 42.88 -2.43 -11.69
CA ASP A 151 43.11 -1.69 -10.45
C ASP A 151 42.13 -2.15 -9.37
N GLU A 152 42.57 -3.09 -8.54
CA GLU A 152 41.86 -3.69 -7.43
C GLU A 152 42.22 -2.95 -6.13
N ASN A 153 41.27 -2.51 -5.37
CA ASN A 153 41.51 -1.87 -4.06
C ASN A 153 41.92 -2.90 -2.99
N GLU A 154 42.29 -2.42 -1.78
CA GLU A 154 42.76 -3.27 -0.67
C GLU A 154 41.66 -4.25 -0.18
N ASP A 155 40.41 -4.01 -0.48
CA ASP A 155 39.25 -4.83 -0.13
C ASP A 155 38.85 -5.85 -1.22
N GLY A 156 39.60 -5.87 -2.35
CA GLY A 156 39.35 -6.78 -3.48
C GLY A 156 38.26 -6.32 -4.44
N GLU A 157 37.89 -5.05 -4.39
CA GLU A 157 36.91 -4.44 -5.30
C GLU A 157 37.65 -3.64 -6.39
N PHE A 158 37.08 -3.65 -7.61
CA PHE A 158 37.63 -2.85 -8.72
C PHE A 158 37.30 -1.37 -8.50
N THR A 159 38.25 -0.50 -8.87
CA THR A 159 38.00 0.96 -8.83
C THR A 159 36.95 1.35 -9.86
N THR A 160 35.99 2.17 -9.46
CA THR A 160 34.97 2.74 -10.31
C THR A 160 35.38 4.11 -10.85
N TYR A 161 34.78 4.53 -11.96
CA TYR A 161 35.06 5.82 -12.56
C TYR A 161 34.51 6.96 -11.66
N ASP A 162 35.38 7.93 -11.34
CA ASP A 162 35.02 9.09 -10.48
C ASP A 162 35.04 10.44 -11.22
N GLY A 163 35.20 10.41 -12.56
CA GLY A 163 35.28 11.58 -13.39
C GLY A 163 33.96 12.27 -13.63
N LYS A 164 34.01 13.47 -14.18
CA LYS A 164 32.81 14.23 -14.56
C LYS A 164 32.19 13.62 -15.81
N LEU A 165 30.88 13.24 -15.73
CA LEU A 165 30.17 12.60 -16.84
C LEU A 165 29.69 13.59 -17.92
N ILE A 166 29.17 14.75 -17.56
CA ILE A 166 28.60 15.68 -18.53
C ILE A 166 29.68 16.25 -19.44
N GLY A 167 29.53 16.00 -20.76
CA GLY A 167 30.45 16.34 -21.81
C GLY A 167 31.55 15.31 -22.08
N GLU A 168 31.59 14.21 -21.26
CA GLU A 168 32.54 13.13 -21.48
C GLU A 168 32.15 12.31 -22.70
N GLN A 169 33.17 11.86 -23.45
CA GLN A 169 33.02 10.98 -24.60
C GLN A 169 33.48 9.58 -24.24
N PHE A 170 32.72 8.59 -24.61
CA PHE A 170 33.02 7.20 -24.37
C PHE A 170 32.87 6.35 -25.64
N ASN A 171 33.63 5.27 -25.71
CA ASN A 171 33.48 4.30 -26.78
C ASN A 171 32.36 3.33 -26.40
N TYR A 172 31.49 3.09 -27.35
CA TYR A 172 30.41 2.12 -27.25
C TYR A 172 30.60 1.05 -28.33
N GLN A 173 30.58 -0.22 -27.94
CA GLN A 173 30.73 -1.39 -28.81
C GLN A 173 29.53 -2.31 -28.62
N ILE A 174 29.18 -3.03 -29.67
CA ILE A 174 28.18 -4.09 -29.64
C ILE A 174 28.79 -5.41 -30.02
N GLY A 175 28.27 -6.51 -29.50
CA GLY A 175 28.65 -7.86 -29.88
C GLY A 175 27.93 -8.33 -31.15
N ASP A 176 28.48 -9.35 -31.78
CA ASP A 176 27.85 -10.09 -32.86
C ASP A 176 26.83 -11.12 -32.32
N ASP A 177 26.35 -12.04 -33.16
CA ASP A 177 25.43 -13.12 -32.81
C ASP A 177 26.05 -14.24 -31.97
N GLU A 178 27.38 -14.33 -31.90
CA GLU A 178 28.13 -15.23 -31.03
C GLU A 178 28.48 -14.56 -29.68
N GLY A 179 28.23 -13.25 -29.54
CA GLY A 179 28.54 -12.45 -28.35
C GLY A 179 29.98 -11.89 -28.33
N GLU A 180 30.71 -12.01 -29.43
CA GLU A 180 32.05 -11.41 -29.56
C GLU A 180 31.95 -9.93 -29.90
N MET A 181 32.73 -9.07 -29.20
CA MET A 181 32.71 -7.61 -29.44
C MET A 181 33.22 -7.25 -30.84
N ILE A 182 32.37 -6.58 -31.62
CA ILE A 182 32.70 -6.03 -32.94
C ILE A 182 33.77 -4.95 -32.75
N GLU A 183 34.81 -4.94 -33.59
CA GLU A 183 35.93 -3.97 -33.49
C GLU A 183 35.50 -2.52 -33.74
N ASP A 184 34.42 -2.32 -34.49
CA ASP A 184 33.86 -0.99 -34.79
C ASP A 184 33.29 -0.35 -33.53
N LYS A 185 33.81 0.84 -33.20
CA LYS A 185 33.43 1.62 -32.00
C LYS A 185 32.61 2.83 -32.39
N MET A 186 31.52 3.03 -31.70
CA MET A 186 30.75 4.27 -31.79
C MET A 186 31.16 5.21 -30.65
N MET A 187 31.49 6.46 -30.96
CA MET A 187 31.81 7.45 -29.93
C MET A 187 30.57 8.20 -29.54
N LEU A 188 30.13 8.04 -28.30
CA LEU A 188 28.96 8.67 -27.72
C LEU A 188 29.37 9.77 -26.73
N THR A 189 28.57 10.81 -26.63
CA THR A 189 28.79 11.96 -25.73
C THR A 189 27.70 12.04 -24.69
N ILE A 190 28.05 12.06 -23.43
CA ILE A 190 27.08 12.18 -22.32
C ILE A 190 26.64 13.65 -22.19
N VAL A 191 25.36 13.95 -22.42
CA VAL A 191 24.81 15.31 -22.34
C VAL A 191 23.83 15.48 -21.18
N GLY A 192 23.38 14.40 -20.57
CA GLY A 192 22.48 14.42 -19.43
C GLY A 192 22.63 13.20 -18.53
N ILE A 193 22.23 13.37 -17.29
CA ILE A 193 22.15 12.29 -16.29
C ILE A 193 20.69 12.18 -15.85
N GLY A 194 20.11 11.00 -15.93
CA GLY A 194 18.76 10.70 -15.48
C GLY A 194 18.62 10.92 -13.97
N LYS A 195 17.41 11.28 -13.54
CA LYS A 195 17.12 11.46 -12.13
C LYS A 195 17.21 10.13 -11.40
N LYS A 196 17.84 10.14 -10.21
CA LYS A 196 17.95 8.95 -9.35
C LYS A 196 16.57 8.33 -9.11
N PRO A 197 16.43 6.99 -9.22
CA PRO A 197 15.22 6.28 -8.84
C PRO A 197 14.74 6.64 -7.43
N ALA A 198 13.45 6.50 -7.18
CA ALA A 198 12.88 6.84 -5.88
C ALA A 198 13.31 5.87 -4.76
N LYS A 199 13.75 4.65 -5.16
CA LYS A 199 14.19 3.60 -4.25
C LYS A 199 15.69 3.42 -4.35
N ASP A 200 16.39 3.40 -3.22
CA ASP A 200 17.85 3.31 -3.19
C ASP A 200 18.40 1.98 -3.73
N TRP A 201 17.61 0.89 -3.69
CA TRP A 201 17.97 -0.41 -4.25
C TRP A 201 17.77 -0.50 -5.77
N GLU A 202 17.02 0.42 -6.38
CA GLU A 202 16.82 0.49 -7.83
C GLU A 202 17.96 1.27 -8.46
N GLN A 203 18.83 0.58 -9.19
CA GLN A 203 19.97 1.19 -9.87
C GLN A 203 19.66 1.39 -11.35
N ASP A 204 19.78 2.62 -11.83
CA ASP A 204 19.67 2.95 -13.24
C ASP A 204 21.07 3.16 -13.84
N GLN A 205 21.59 2.10 -14.48
CA GLN A 205 22.88 2.09 -15.16
C GLN A 205 22.74 2.18 -16.69
N LYS A 206 21.54 2.45 -17.21
CA LYS A 206 21.24 2.41 -18.64
C LYS A 206 21.79 3.62 -19.38
N ILE A 207 21.98 3.44 -20.69
CA ILE A 207 22.27 4.52 -21.64
C ILE A 207 21.02 4.78 -22.45
N TYR A 208 20.52 6.00 -22.47
CA TYR A 208 19.34 6.40 -23.22
C TYR A 208 19.74 7.21 -24.44
N ALA A 209 19.41 6.71 -25.62
CA ALA A 209 19.71 7.34 -26.91
C ALA A 209 18.42 7.65 -27.69
N ASP A 210 18.47 8.66 -28.56
CA ASP A 210 17.39 8.96 -29.48
C ASP A 210 17.26 7.90 -30.59
N ALA A 211 16.05 7.68 -31.09
CA ALA A 211 15.77 6.68 -32.13
C ALA A 211 16.56 6.90 -33.42
N SER A 212 17.08 8.10 -33.65
CA SER A 212 17.98 8.39 -34.77
C SER A 212 19.31 7.62 -34.79
N ILE A 213 19.69 6.96 -33.66
CA ILE A 213 20.91 6.13 -33.57
C ILE A 213 20.73 4.76 -34.24
N ILE A 214 19.50 4.25 -34.39
CA ILE A 214 19.20 2.89 -34.89
C ILE A 214 19.91 2.58 -36.21
N PRO A 215 19.84 3.43 -37.27
CA PRO A 215 20.48 3.12 -38.53
C PRO A 215 21.99 2.93 -38.45
N ASP A 216 22.65 3.65 -37.53
CA ASP A 216 24.11 3.52 -37.35
C ASP A 216 24.46 2.23 -36.62
N LEU A 217 23.67 1.82 -35.62
CA LEU A 217 23.83 0.54 -34.91
C LEU A 217 23.54 -0.65 -35.83
N GLU A 218 22.46 -0.61 -36.62
CA GLU A 218 22.15 -1.64 -37.59
C GLU A 218 23.23 -1.79 -38.65
N LYS A 219 23.80 -0.68 -39.10
CA LYS A 219 24.90 -0.70 -40.06
C LYS A 219 26.15 -1.41 -39.51
N ILE A 220 26.51 -1.15 -38.26
CA ILE A 220 27.63 -1.82 -37.59
C ILE A 220 27.32 -3.31 -37.42
N TYR A 221 26.15 -3.65 -36.89
CA TYR A 221 25.78 -5.03 -36.60
C TYR A 221 25.69 -5.89 -37.86
N TYR A 222 24.93 -5.46 -38.86
CA TYR A 222 24.72 -6.21 -40.10
C TYR A 222 25.87 -6.12 -41.11
N ALA A 223 26.98 -5.44 -40.77
CA ALA A 223 28.25 -5.59 -41.47
C ALA A 223 28.98 -6.89 -41.08
N HIS A 224 28.63 -7.45 -39.90
CA HIS A 224 29.28 -8.64 -39.31
C HIS A 224 28.33 -9.83 -39.18
N VAL A 225 27.02 -9.57 -39.11
CA VAL A 225 25.97 -10.57 -38.94
C VAL A 225 25.02 -10.52 -40.15
N ASP A 226 24.64 -11.68 -40.66
CA ASP A 226 23.74 -11.80 -41.80
C ASP A 226 22.34 -11.26 -41.44
N LYS A 227 21.75 -10.41 -42.27
CA LYS A 227 20.38 -9.94 -42.08
C LYS A 227 19.38 -11.11 -42.13
N PRO A 228 18.39 -11.15 -41.25
CA PRO A 228 17.33 -12.14 -41.37
C PRO A 228 16.64 -12.05 -42.71
N VAL A 229 16.47 -13.20 -43.36
CA VAL A 229 15.92 -13.31 -44.73
C VAL A 229 14.38 -13.24 -44.72
N ASP A 230 13.75 -13.45 -43.57
CA ASP A 230 12.28 -13.47 -43.41
C ASP A 230 11.89 -13.10 -41.99
N ASP A 231 10.79 -12.36 -41.79
CA ASP A 231 10.23 -11.96 -40.49
C ASP A 231 9.82 -13.16 -39.60
N ASN A 232 9.83 -14.37 -40.13
CA ASN A 232 9.44 -15.63 -39.48
C ASN A 232 10.62 -16.53 -39.06
N THR A 233 11.86 -16.12 -39.28
CA THR A 233 13.03 -16.85 -38.78
C THR A 233 13.34 -16.45 -37.36
N ASP A 234 13.75 -17.42 -36.51
CA ASP A 234 14.27 -17.24 -35.16
C ASP A 234 15.57 -16.39 -35.10
N ALA A 235 15.87 -15.62 -36.15
CA ALA A 235 16.95 -14.67 -36.18
C ALA A 235 16.65 -13.57 -35.14
N GLN A 236 17.55 -13.43 -34.18
CA GLN A 236 17.46 -12.44 -33.12
C GLN A 236 17.25 -11.04 -33.74
N GLN A 237 16.08 -10.48 -33.50
CA GLN A 237 15.85 -9.06 -33.80
C GLN A 237 16.85 -8.25 -32.97
N LEU A 238 17.62 -7.38 -33.63
CA LEU A 238 18.61 -6.54 -32.93
C LEU A 238 17.98 -5.67 -31.85
N PHE A 239 16.74 -5.29 -32.03
CA PHE A 239 15.98 -4.49 -31.07
C PHE A 239 14.69 -5.20 -30.67
N TYR A 240 14.41 -5.22 -29.38
CA TYR A 240 13.11 -5.63 -28.81
C TYR A 240 12.53 -4.47 -28.02
N GLY A 241 11.25 -4.21 -28.19
CA GLY A 241 10.63 -3.00 -27.65
C GLY A 241 9.54 -3.28 -26.64
N ASN A 242 9.43 -2.36 -25.67
CA ASN A 242 8.31 -2.27 -24.76
C ASN A 242 7.58 -0.95 -24.99
N VAL A 243 6.26 -1.02 -25.09
CA VAL A 243 5.43 0.18 -25.20
C VAL A 243 4.86 0.53 -23.84
N ASN A 244 5.07 1.76 -23.44
CA ASN A 244 4.54 2.30 -22.22
C ASN A 244 3.53 3.41 -22.53
N VAL A 245 2.28 3.21 -22.17
CA VAL A 245 1.21 4.18 -22.30
C VAL A 245 1.07 4.94 -20.98
N TYR A 246 1.11 6.25 -21.03
CA TYR A 246 0.97 7.12 -19.86
C TYR A 246 -0.38 7.80 -19.87
N ALA A 247 -1.17 7.60 -18.83
CA ALA A 247 -2.42 8.30 -18.63
C ALA A 247 -2.19 9.75 -18.17
N ASP A 248 -3.13 10.64 -18.47
CA ASP A 248 -3.14 12.01 -17.99
C ASP A 248 -3.35 12.10 -16.46
N LYS A 249 -4.10 11.12 -15.88
CA LYS A 249 -4.40 10.99 -14.45
C LYS A 249 -4.49 9.52 -14.04
N LEU A 250 -4.17 9.26 -12.76
CA LEU A 250 -4.29 7.93 -12.16
C LEU A 250 -5.69 7.32 -12.31
N GLU A 251 -6.74 8.15 -12.19
CA GLU A 251 -8.14 7.73 -12.29
C GLU A 251 -8.48 7.12 -13.66
N ASN A 252 -7.76 7.52 -14.72
CA ASN A 252 -7.99 7.09 -16.09
C ASN A 252 -7.20 5.82 -16.47
N VAL A 253 -6.19 5.43 -15.66
CA VAL A 253 -5.35 4.25 -15.92
C VAL A 253 -6.18 3.00 -16.10
N LYS A 254 -7.14 2.76 -15.20
CA LYS A 254 -8.01 1.58 -15.26
C LYS A 254 -8.88 1.53 -16.52
N ALA A 255 -9.41 2.67 -16.95
CA ALA A 255 -10.24 2.74 -18.16
C ALA A 255 -9.40 2.46 -19.40
N ILE A 256 -8.19 3.03 -19.49
CA ILE A 256 -7.25 2.79 -20.59
C ILE A 256 -6.79 1.33 -20.59
N SER A 257 -6.39 0.77 -19.44
CA SER A 257 -5.99 -0.64 -19.33
C SER A 257 -7.09 -1.59 -19.79
N THR A 258 -8.35 -1.33 -19.39
CA THR A 258 -9.48 -2.16 -19.80
C THR A 258 -9.69 -2.09 -21.31
N ALA A 259 -9.67 -0.88 -21.91
CA ALA A 259 -9.81 -0.71 -23.34
C ALA A 259 -8.69 -1.41 -24.13
N LEU A 260 -7.45 -1.37 -23.65
CA LEU A 260 -6.32 -2.07 -24.27
C LEU A 260 -6.49 -3.60 -24.19
N LYS A 261 -7.02 -4.13 -23.08
CA LYS A 261 -7.32 -5.56 -22.95
C LYS A 261 -8.43 -6.02 -23.87
N ASP A 262 -9.47 -5.20 -24.03
CA ASP A 262 -10.58 -5.48 -24.92
C ASP A 262 -10.12 -5.52 -26.41
N ASP A 263 -9.07 -4.76 -26.76
CA ASP A 263 -8.41 -4.79 -28.06
C ASP A 263 -7.41 -5.96 -28.20
N GLY A 264 -7.25 -6.80 -27.17
CA GLY A 264 -6.43 -8.00 -27.21
C GLY A 264 -4.98 -7.80 -26.76
N TYR A 265 -4.60 -6.62 -26.24
CA TYR A 265 -3.26 -6.41 -25.67
C TYR A 265 -3.13 -7.01 -24.28
N SER A 266 -1.98 -7.62 -24.01
CA SER A 266 -1.60 -7.93 -22.62
C SER A 266 -1.02 -6.67 -22.00
N VAL A 267 -1.62 -6.22 -20.88
CA VAL A 267 -1.18 -4.98 -20.23
C VAL A 267 -0.97 -5.20 -18.72
N TYR A 268 -0.01 -4.47 -18.20
CA TYR A 268 0.24 -4.38 -16.75
C TYR A 268 0.17 -2.91 -16.32
N SER A 269 -0.48 -2.67 -15.19
CA SER A 269 -0.49 -1.34 -14.57
C SER A 269 -0.49 -1.44 -13.06
N ILE A 270 0.17 -0.51 -12.40
CA ILE A 270 0.19 -0.41 -10.93
C ILE A 270 -1.23 -0.23 -10.37
N SER A 271 -2.14 0.42 -11.13
CA SER A 271 -3.54 0.58 -10.73
C SER A 271 -4.26 -0.76 -10.55
N GLU A 272 -3.94 -1.79 -11.36
CA GLU A 272 -4.51 -3.13 -11.21
C GLU A 272 -3.95 -3.86 -10.00
N GLU A 273 -2.68 -3.68 -9.71
CA GLU A 273 -2.04 -4.21 -8.51
C GLU A 273 -2.67 -3.60 -7.25
N LEU A 274 -2.90 -2.26 -7.25
CA LEU A 274 -3.61 -1.59 -6.17
C LEU A 274 -5.03 -2.12 -5.98
N ASP A 275 -5.78 -2.36 -7.05
CA ASP A 275 -7.13 -2.94 -6.96
C ASP A 275 -7.11 -4.35 -6.32
N GLN A 276 -6.15 -5.20 -6.69
CA GLN A 276 -5.99 -6.53 -6.09
C GLN A 276 -5.62 -6.45 -4.61
N LEU A 277 -4.71 -5.54 -4.25
CA LEU A 277 -4.34 -5.26 -2.86
C LEU A 277 -5.54 -4.76 -2.06
N ASP A 278 -6.34 -3.82 -2.60
CA ASP A 278 -7.52 -3.30 -1.94
C ASP A 278 -8.54 -4.42 -1.63
N VAL A 279 -8.78 -5.35 -2.56
CA VAL A 279 -9.65 -6.51 -2.35
C VAL A 279 -9.10 -7.44 -1.28
N PHE A 280 -7.80 -7.76 -1.32
CA PHE A 280 -7.14 -8.59 -0.31
C PHE A 280 -7.25 -7.96 1.09
N PHE A 281 -6.92 -6.66 1.20
CA PHE A 281 -7.00 -5.96 2.48
C PHE A 281 -8.43 -5.74 2.96
N LEU A 282 -9.41 -5.62 2.06
CA LEU A 282 -10.82 -5.61 2.43
C LEU A 282 -11.23 -6.93 3.11
N ALA A 283 -10.85 -8.06 2.53
CA ALA A 283 -11.10 -9.38 3.12
C ALA A 283 -10.38 -9.56 4.47
N LEU A 284 -9.11 -9.14 4.55
CA LEU A 284 -8.33 -9.17 5.79
C LEU A 284 -9.00 -8.33 6.89
N LYS A 285 -9.33 -7.07 6.59
CA LYS A 285 -9.99 -6.15 7.53
C LYS A 285 -11.34 -6.71 8.00
N ALA A 286 -12.13 -7.28 7.08
CA ALA A 286 -13.39 -7.92 7.42
C ALA A 286 -13.19 -9.11 8.37
N GLY A 287 -12.19 -9.95 8.12
CA GLY A 287 -11.81 -11.06 9.00
C GLY A 287 -11.39 -10.59 10.40
N LEU A 288 -10.54 -9.55 10.47
CA LEU A 288 -10.09 -8.99 11.75
C LEU A 288 -11.24 -8.37 12.54
N VAL A 289 -12.16 -7.65 11.88
CA VAL A 289 -13.38 -7.10 12.51
C VAL A 289 -14.29 -8.24 12.99
N PHE A 290 -14.42 -9.32 12.22
CA PHE A 290 -15.18 -10.48 12.62
C PHE A 290 -14.63 -11.13 13.89
N VAL A 291 -13.31 -11.38 13.96
CA VAL A 291 -12.65 -11.93 15.17
C VAL A 291 -12.81 -10.99 16.35
N GLY A 292 -12.61 -9.69 16.14
CA GLY A 292 -12.81 -8.68 17.19
C GLY A 292 -14.28 -8.62 17.68
N THR A 293 -15.25 -8.82 16.79
CA THR A 293 -16.66 -8.91 17.16
C THR A 293 -16.95 -10.11 18.06
N ILE A 294 -16.29 -11.25 17.81
CA ILE A 294 -16.39 -12.43 18.71
C ILE A 294 -15.89 -12.06 20.12
N ALA A 295 -14.80 -11.32 20.24
CA ALA A 295 -14.31 -10.86 21.55
C ALA A 295 -15.34 -9.98 22.28
N ILE A 296 -16.01 -9.07 21.56
CA ILE A 296 -17.11 -8.28 22.15
C ILE A 296 -18.29 -9.18 22.58
N LEU A 297 -18.63 -10.20 21.79
CA LEU A 297 -19.69 -11.15 22.15
C LEU A 297 -19.33 -11.92 23.42
N ILE A 298 -18.09 -12.34 23.60
CA ILE A 298 -17.61 -12.99 24.83
C ILE A 298 -17.72 -12.01 26.01
N ALA A 299 -17.28 -10.75 25.84
CA ALA A 299 -17.38 -9.71 26.86
C ALA A 299 -18.87 -9.43 27.23
N SER A 300 -19.78 -9.57 26.30
CA SER A 300 -21.22 -9.37 26.49
C SER A 300 -21.85 -10.36 27.48
N ILE A 301 -21.27 -11.55 27.63
CA ILE A 301 -21.70 -12.53 28.66
C ILE A 301 -21.48 -11.93 30.05
N GLY A 302 -20.41 -11.19 30.26
CA GLY A 302 -20.14 -10.45 31.50
C GLY A 302 -21.23 -9.41 31.78
N ILE A 303 -21.65 -8.64 30.76
CA ILE A 303 -22.72 -7.66 30.88
C ILE A 303 -24.03 -8.36 31.23
N PHE A 304 -24.38 -9.44 30.53
CA PHE A 304 -25.61 -10.21 30.77
C PHE A 304 -25.66 -10.74 32.21
N ASN A 305 -24.58 -11.35 32.69
CA ASN A 305 -24.51 -11.90 34.05
C ASN A 305 -24.63 -10.80 35.09
N THR A 306 -23.94 -9.68 34.91
CA THR A 306 -23.98 -8.53 35.81
C THR A 306 -25.38 -7.92 35.88
N MET A 307 -26.02 -7.75 34.72
CA MET A 307 -27.40 -7.19 34.65
C MET A 307 -28.44 -8.16 35.25
N THR A 308 -28.27 -9.47 35.05
CA THR A 308 -29.14 -10.48 35.66
C THR A 308 -29.05 -10.44 37.19
N MET A 309 -27.85 -10.35 37.73
CA MET A 309 -27.63 -10.23 39.17
C MET A 309 -28.16 -8.91 39.72
N ALA A 310 -27.97 -7.79 38.98
CA ALA A 310 -28.53 -6.50 39.36
C ALA A 310 -30.07 -6.53 39.47
N VAL A 311 -30.77 -7.20 38.55
CA VAL A 311 -32.22 -7.38 38.62
C VAL A 311 -32.61 -8.21 39.85
N THR A 312 -31.92 -9.27 40.17
CA THR A 312 -32.21 -10.15 41.32
C THR A 312 -32.01 -9.41 42.65
N GLU A 313 -30.90 -8.68 42.80
CA GLU A 313 -30.62 -7.90 44.03
C GLU A 313 -31.61 -6.75 44.27
N ARG A 314 -32.17 -6.18 43.18
CA ARG A 314 -33.11 -5.04 43.24
C ARG A 314 -34.55 -5.48 43.10
N THR A 315 -34.86 -6.76 43.31
CA THR A 315 -36.23 -7.31 43.16
C THR A 315 -37.23 -6.53 44.04
N ARG A 316 -36.88 -6.19 45.25
CA ARG A 316 -37.74 -5.38 46.19
C ARG A 316 -37.95 -3.96 45.65
N GLU A 317 -36.90 -3.26 45.24
CA GLU A 317 -36.99 -1.89 44.68
C GLU A 317 -37.92 -1.88 43.44
N ILE A 318 -37.80 -2.90 42.57
CA ILE A 318 -38.66 -3.08 41.39
C ILE A 318 -40.08 -3.33 41.84
N GLY A 319 -40.34 -4.16 42.88
CA GLY A 319 -41.64 -4.44 43.46
C GLY A 319 -42.29 -3.16 43.97
N VAL A 320 -41.57 -2.32 44.72
CA VAL A 320 -42.05 -1.02 45.22
C VAL A 320 -42.41 -0.09 44.05
N MET A 321 -41.52 0.04 43.05
CA MET A 321 -41.82 0.86 41.86
C MET A 321 -43.10 0.43 41.14
N LYS A 322 -43.35 -0.87 41.02
CA LYS A 322 -44.57 -1.41 40.43
C LYS A 322 -45.80 -1.20 41.32
N ALA A 323 -45.67 -1.32 42.64
CA ALA A 323 -46.75 -1.09 43.59
C ALA A 323 -47.25 0.35 43.55
N ILE A 324 -46.39 1.33 43.34
CA ILE A 324 -46.75 2.76 43.18
C ILE A 324 -47.16 3.13 41.76
N GLY A 325 -47.31 2.14 40.83
CA GLY A 325 -47.85 2.33 39.49
C GLY A 325 -46.84 2.66 38.41
N ALA A 326 -45.55 2.32 38.57
CA ALA A 326 -44.57 2.49 37.50
C ALA A 326 -44.87 1.57 36.31
N ASP A 327 -44.87 2.14 35.09
CA ASP A 327 -45.05 1.40 33.84
C ASP A 327 -43.91 0.36 33.69
N PRO A 328 -44.20 -0.90 33.38
CA PRO A 328 -43.18 -1.93 33.07
C PRO A 328 -42.15 -1.50 32.00
N LYS A 329 -42.59 -0.71 31.01
CA LYS A 329 -41.67 -0.14 29.99
C LYS A 329 -40.68 0.85 30.58
N LEU A 330 -41.06 1.60 31.61
CA LEU A 330 -40.12 2.50 32.31
C LEU A 330 -39.03 1.70 33.01
N ILE A 331 -39.42 0.62 33.72
CA ILE A 331 -38.46 -0.27 34.39
C ILE A 331 -37.47 -0.87 33.39
N GLN A 332 -38.00 -1.40 32.29
CA GLN A 332 -37.15 -1.95 31.22
C GLN A 332 -36.15 -0.90 30.68
N ARG A 333 -36.63 0.32 30.43
CA ARG A 333 -35.80 1.43 29.93
C ARG A 333 -34.67 1.79 30.89
N LEU A 334 -34.91 1.81 32.20
CA LEU A 334 -33.87 2.10 33.19
C LEU A 334 -32.73 1.10 33.14
N PHE A 335 -33.00 -0.21 33.05
CA PHE A 335 -32.01 -1.24 32.92
C PHE A 335 -31.27 -1.20 31.57
N LEU A 336 -31.99 -0.88 30.48
CA LEU A 336 -31.33 -0.68 29.17
C LEU A 336 -30.43 0.54 29.15
N MET A 337 -30.81 1.63 29.84
CA MET A 337 -29.96 2.81 30.01
C MET A 337 -28.69 2.47 30.80
N GLU A 338 -28.78 1.62 31.84
CA GLU A 338 -27.62 1.14 32.59
C GLU A 338 -26.66 0.32 31.71
N SER A 339 -27.20 -0.59 30.88
CA SER A 339 -26.42 -1.35 29.91
C SER A 339 -25.80 -0.46 28.83
N ALA A 340 -26.54 0.50 28.30
CA ALA A 340 -26.05 1.47 27.31
C ALA A 340 -24.89 2.32 27.90
N TRP A 341 -25.04 2.76 29.16
CA TRP A 341 -24.02 3.52 29.86
C TRP A 341 -22.71 2.71 30.00
N ILE A 342 -22.81 1.41 30.40
CA ILE A 342 -21.66 0.49 30.46
C ILE A 342 -20.99 0.39 29.09
N GLY A 343 -21.78 0.20 28.05
CA GLY A 343 -21.29 0.15 26.67
C GLY A 343 -20.59 1.44 26.23
N ILE A 344 -21.17 2.60 26.50
CA ILE A 344 -20.58 3.91 26.14
C ILE A 344 -19.27 4.14 26.88
N VAL A 345 -19.26 3.98 28.20
CA VAL A 345 -18.04 4.20 28.99
C VAL A 345 -16.95 3.18 28.60
N GLY A 346 -17.32 1.91 28.45
CA GLY A 346 -16.42 0.88 27.98
C GLY A 346 -15.82 1.20 26.62
N THR A 347 -16.61 1.69 25.69
CA THR A 347 -16.14 2.09 24.35
C THR A 347 -15.22 3.30 24.39
N VAL A 348 -15.56 4.34 25.16
CA VAL A 348 -14.69 5.53 25.29
C VAL A 348 -13.31 5.13 25.85
N LEU A 349 -13.29 4.32 26.91
CA LEU A 349 -12.03 3.81 27.46
C LEU A 349 -11.27 2.93 26.46
N ALA A 350 -11.99 2.08 25.72
CA ALA A 350 -11.41 1.24 24.69
C ALA A 350 -10.74 2.05 23.59
N VAL A 351 -11.40 3.11 23.11
CA VAL A 351 -10.83 4.01 22.10
C VAL A 351 -9.54 4.65 22.60
N VAL A 352 -9.56 5.21 23.84
CA VAL A 352 -8.36 5.83 24.42
C VAL A 352 -7.21 4.82 24.54
N ILE A 353 -7.48 3.62 25.04
CA ILE A 353 -6.48 2.56 25.16
C ILE A 353 -5.96 2.14 23.78
N SER A 354 -6.84 1.98 22.78
CA SER A 354 -6.46 1.57 21.43
C SER A 354 -5.56 2.59 20.74
N TYR A 355 -5.83 3.89 20.89
CA TYR A 355 -4.91 4.93 20.39
C TYR A 355 -3.56 4.87 21.10
N GLY A 356 -3.55 4.66 22.42
CA GLY A 356 -2.31 4.48 23.18
C GLY A 356 -1.50 3.27 22.68
N VAL A 357 -2.15 2.12 22.47
CA VAL A 357 -1.52 0.92 21.91
C VAL A 357 -1.01 1.16 20.49
N SER A 358 -1.80 1.82 19.66
CA SER A 358 -1.42 2.15 18.26
C SER A 358 -0.15 3.01 18.21
N ILE A 359 -0.06 4.05 19.04
CA ILE A 359 1.15 4.91 19.14
C ILE A 359 2.36 4.07 19.57
N VAL A 360 2.21 3.26 20.63
CA VAL A 360 3.29 2.40 21.11
C VAL A 360 3.72 1.39 20.04
N SER A 361 2.77 0.77 19.35
CA SER A 361 3.06 -0.18 18.27
C SER A 361 3.86 0.46 17.13
N ASN A 362 3.46 1.65 16.68
CA ASN A 362 4.15 2.36 15.60
C ASN A 362 5.54 2.87 15.99
N TYR A 363 5.83 2.99 17.28
CA TYR A 363 7.16 3.38 17.77
C TYR A 363 8.05 2.17 18.08
N VAL A 364 7.49 1.13 18.70
CA VAL A 364 8.27 -0.02 19.19
C VAL A 364 8.47 -1.09 18.12
N LEU A 365 7.45 -1.39 17.30
CA LEU A 365 7.56 -2.46 16.32
C LEU A 365 8.62 -2.20 15.23
N PRO A 366 8.78 -1.00 14.67
CA PRO A 366 9.87 -0.72 13.74
C PRO A 366 11.24 -1.05 14.34
N ILE A 367 11.49 -0.63 15.59
CA ILE A 367 12.75 -0.88 16.29
C ILE A 367 13.01 -2.39 16.44
N ILE A 368 11.97 -3.16 16.79
CA ILE A 368 12.10 -4.63 16.95
C ILE A 368 12.39 -5.28 15.59
N VAL A 369 11.71 -4.84 14.55
CA VAL A 369 11.85 -5.39 13.19
C VAL A 369 13.26 -5.09 12.65
N THR A 370 13.72 -3.84 12.76
CA THR A 370 15.08 -3.44 12.34
C THR A 370 16.15 -4.21 13.13
N ALA A 371 15.96 -4.38 14.43
CA ALA A 371 16.92 -5.15 15.26
C ALA A 371 16.92 -6.66 14.93
N ALA A 372 15.82 -7.21 14.42
CA ALA A 372 15.69 -8.64 14.10
C ALA A 372 16.15 -9.00 12.69
N LEU A 373 15.99 -8.12 11.71
CA LEU A 373 16.23 -8.37 10.30
C LEU A 373 17.47 -7.63 9.74
N GLY A 374 18.03 -6.67 10.49
CA GLY A 374 19.16 -5.83 10.07
C GLY A 374 18.71 -4.51 9.43
N GLU A 375 19.58 -3.49 9.51
CA GLU A 375 19.31 -2.16 8.95
C GLU A 375 19.33 -2.15 7.41
N GLU A 376 20.05 -3.08 6.78
CA GLU A 376 20.25 -3.13 5.33
C GLU A 376 18.97 -3.56 4.55
N ASP A 377 18.07 -4.33 5.19
CA ASP A 377 16.89 -4.89 4.52
C ASP A 377 15.66 -3.95 4.50
N PHE A 378 15.64 -2.90 5.31
CA PHE A 378 14.47 -2.03 5.43
C PHE A 378 14.62 -0.62 4.85
N GLY A 379 15.84 -0.18 4.54
CA GLY A 379 16.11 1.14 3.96
C GLY A 379 15.31 2.27 4.66
N ASP A 380 14.91 3.27 3.91
CA ASP A 380 14.07 4.40 4.39
C ASP A 380 12.55 4.08 4.47
N MET A 381 12.15 2.79 4.49
CA MET A 381 10.73 2.42 4.58
C MET A 381 10.11 2.82 5.92
N THR A 382 9.26 3.82 5.91
CA THR A 382 8.44 4.17 7.08
C THR A 382 7.27 3.22 7.21
N VAL A 383 7.46 2.09 7.90
CA VAL A 383 6.40 1.10 8.12
C VAL A 383 5.44 1.57 9.20
N THR A 384 4.19 1.80 8.83
CA THR A 384 3.11 2.10 9.78
C THR A 384 2.35 0.83 10.12
N PHE A 385 2.55 0.29 11.33
CA PHE A 385 1.94 -0.98 11.76
C PHE A 385 0.47 -0.85 12.15
N SER A 386 0.03 0.32 12.61
CA SER A 386 -1.33 0.51 13.12
C SER A 386 -1.87 1.88 12.74
N VAL A 387 -3.03 1.88 12.05
CA VAL A 387 -3.80 3.08 11.71
C VAL A 387 -5.23 2.90 12.21
N ILE A 388 -5.74 3.87 12.96
CA ILE A 388 -7.11 3.88 13.48
C ILE A 388 -7.91 4.94 12.73
N PRO A 389 -8.55 4.60 11.60
CA PRO A 389 -9.40 5.53 10.89
C PRO A 389 -10.69 5.78 11.70
N TRP A 390 -11.27 6.97 11.58
CA TRP A 390 -12.51 7.34 12.30
C TRP A 390 -13.67 6.39 12.01
N GLN A 391 -13.73 5.81 10.80
CA GLN A 391 -14.75 4.83 10.40
C GLN A 391 -14.68 3.58 11.27
N LEU A 392 -13.47 3.09 11.59
CA LEU A 392 -13.27 1.94 12.47
C LEU A 392 -13.79 2.24 13.88
N VAL A 393 -13.52 3.43 14.41
CA VAL A 393 -14.01 3.85 15.72
C VAL A 393 -15.54 3.88 15.75
N VAL A 394 -16.19 4.41 14.72
CA VAL A 394 -17.65 4.44 14.62
C VAL A 394 -18.24 3.03 14.54
N ILE A 395 -17.67 2.16 13.70
CA ILE A 395 -18.14 0.76 13.56
C ILE A 395 -17.97 0.02 14.89
N ALA A 396 -16.81 0.07 15.50
CA ALA A 396 -16.53 -0.59 16.79
C ALA A 396 -17.44 -0.08 17.91
N SER A 397 -17.67 1.24 17.97
CA SER A 397 -18.57 1.87 18.94
C SER A 397 -20.00 1.39 18.75
N THR A 398 -20.48 1.35 17.53
CA THR A 398 -21.84 0.90 17.20
C THR A 398 -22.04 -0.58 17.57
N ILE A 399 -21.07 -1.44 17.23
CA ILE A 399 -21.11 -2.87 17.60
C ILE A 399 -21.08 -3.01 19.12
N SER A 400 -20.16 -2.36 19.82
CA SER A 400 -19.98 -2.48 21.27
C SER A 400 -21.24 -2.04 22.05
N ILE A 401 -21.74 -0.85 21.75
CA ILE A 401 -22.95 -0.31 22.41
C ILE A 401 -24.17 -1.16 22.06
N GLY A 402 -24.32 -1.55 20.80
CA GLY A 402 -25.40 -2.42 20.34
C GLY A 402 -25.42 -3.76 21.07
N VAL A 403 -24.25 -4.42 21.17
CA VAL A 403 -24.09 -5.69 21.90
C VAL A 403 -24.34 -5.52 23.38
N ALA A 404 -23.88 -4.42 24.01
CA ALA A 404 -24.16 -4.12 25.42
C ALA A 404 -25.68 -3.99 25.68
N MET A 405 -26.39 -3.28 24.79
CA MET A 405 -27.85 -3.12 24.89
C MET A 405 -28.58 -4.45 24.69
N ILE A 406 -28.18 -5.25 23.71
CA ILE A 406 -28.79 -6.59 23.43
C ILE A 406 -28.58 -7.50 24.65
N SER A 407 -27.39 -7.50 25.24
CA SER A 407 -27.05 -8.30 26.42
C SER A 407 -27.87 -7.91 27.64
N GLY A 408 -28.12 -6.62 27.81
CA GLY A 408 -29.00 -6.10 28.90
C GLY A 408 -30.49 -6.28 28.68
N TRP A 409 -30.93 -6.56 27.42
CA TRP A 409 -32.36 -6.58 27.10
C TRP A 409 -33.11 -7.74 27.76
N ARG A 410 -32.57 -8.96 27.76
CA ARG A 410 -33.20 -10.12 28.41
C ARG A 410 -33.33 -9.91 29.93
N PRO A 411 -32.30 -9.52 30.70
CA PRO A 411 -32.44 -9.18 32.11
C PRO A 411 -33.44 -8.04 32.37
N ALA A 412 -33.40 -6.97 31.58
CA ALA A 412 -34.32 -5.85 31.68
C ALA A 412 -35.78 -6.29 31.49
N ARG A 413 -36.04 -7.18 30.53
CA ARG A 413 -37.38 -7.77 30.32
C ARG A 413 -37.77 -8.69 31.46
N LYS A 414 -36.85 -9.44 32.09
CA LYS A 414 -37.12 -10.26 33.27
C LYS A 414 -37.56 -9.37 34.45
N ALA A 415 -36.94 -8.21 34.64
CA ALA A 415 -37.35 -7.23 35.69
C ALA A 415 -38.82 -6.80 35.55
N THR A 416 -39.34 -6.64 34.32
CA THR A 416 -40.74 -6.26 34.11
C THR A 416 -41.76 -7.35 34.51
N LYS A 417 -41.31 -8.60 34.64
CA LYS A 417 -42.17 -9.75 34.96
C LYS A 417 -42.18 -10.10 36.45
N ILE A 418 -41.42 -9.39 37.30
CA ILE A 418 -41.34 -9.63 38.74
C ILE A 418 -42.76 -9.37 39.34
N ASP A 419 -43.24 -10.35 40.10
CA ASP A 419 -44.50 -10.23 40.85
C ASP A 419 -44.30 -9.35 42.06
N VAL A 420 -45.25 -8.38 42.25
CA VAL A 420 -45.20 -7.37 43.31
C VAL A 420 -45.30 -8.00 44.70
N ILE A 421 -46.22 -8.97 44.85
CA ILE A 421 -46.52 -9.60 46.14
C ILE A 421 -45.25 -10.40 46.58
N ASN A 422 -44.73 -11.20 45.68
CA ASN A 422 -43.55 -12.03 45.95
C ASN A 422 -42.28 -11.16 46.21
N ALA A 423 -42.15 -10.03 45.47
CA ALA A 423 -41.02 -9.12 45.67
C ALA A 423 -41.02 -8.40 47.02
N LEU A 424 -42.19 -8.09 47.56
CA LEU A 424 -42.32 -7.46 48.86
C LEU A 424 -42.34 -8.44 50.04
N ARG A 425 -42.68 -9.72 49.77
CA ARG A 425 -42.72 -10.79 50.78
C ARG A 425 -41.36 -11.42 51.11
N GLN A 426 -40.33 -11.13 50.35
CA GLN A 426 -38.98 -11.78 50.39
C GLN A 426 -38.16 -11.42 51.63
N GLU A 427 -38.76 -11.02 52.75
CA GLU A 427 -38.11 -10.70 54.01
C GLU A 427 -38.46 -11.68 55.16
N LEU A 428 -38.69 -12.90 54.88
CA LEU A 428 -38.84 -13.90 55.95
C LEU A 428 -37.96 -15.10 55.69
#